data_caa98a3fc39f21943c9ee99f4087830d
#
_entry.id   caa98a3fc39f21943c9ee99f4087830d
#
_cell.length_a   1.000
_cell.length_b   1.000
_cell.length_c   1.000
_cell.angle_alpha   90.00
_cell.angle_beta   90.00
_cell.angle_gamma   90.00
#
_symmetry.space_group_name_H-M   'P 1'
#
loop_
_entity.id
_entity.type
_entity.pdbx_description
1 polymer ?
#
loop_
_entity_poly.entity_id
_entity_poly.type
_entity_poly.pdbx_seq_one_letter_code
_entity_poly.pdbx_strand_id
1 'polypeptide(L)'
;MTETNDWTSRKDWVNDQIKPQHVKAAFFITVIFFIFWTVLSGFIFVENQGRIERAIQVFIESGYQDMREALFFPLMFLLSLIIIPSLIKTTRRYFLSKDLTLNLAPYPGQVGGRVGGDLVLPFAYQPDMQVDVHVNCIDVTVSRSSNRSSRWEKIRYRTRARVELFPVSGKTMLRFASQT
;
A
#
# COMPACT_ATOMS: atom_id res chain seq x y z
N MET A 1 -27.73 -19.55 -15.88
CA MET A 1 -27.48 -18.22 -16.47
C MET A 1 -26.10 -17.76 -16.03
N THR A 2 -25.12 -17.91 -16.89
CA THR A 2 -23.78 -17.39 -16.70
C THR A 2 -23.85 -15.87 -16.96
N GLU A 3 -23.94 -15.06 -15.91
CA GLU A 3 -23.67 -13.62 -16.03
C GLU A 3 -22.25 -13.49 -16.62
N THR A 4 -22.16 -13.12 -17.86
CA THR A 4 -20.93 -12.63 -18.45
C THR A 4 -20.52 -11.41 -17.61
N ASN A 5 -19.54 -11.62 -16.77
CA ASN A 5 -18.96 -10.56 -15.94
C ASN A 5 -18.37 -9.55 -16.93
N ASP A 6 -19.13 -8.52 -17.27
CA ASP A 6 -18.72 -7.50 -18.21
C ASP A 6 -17.60 -6.68 -17.59
N TRP A 7 -16.36 -7.12 -17.83
CA TRP A 7 -15.14 -6.46 -17.35
C TRP A 7 -15.03 -5.02 -17.89
N THR A 8 -15.75 -4.68 -18.96
CA THR A 8 -15.80 -3.32 -19.52
C THR A 8 -16.55 -2.35 -18.60
N SER A 9 -17.40 -2.86 -17.71
CA SER A 9 -18.17 -2.06 -16.75
C SER A 9 -17.38 -1.63 -15.51
N ARG A 10 -16.10 -2.05 -15.39
CA ARG A 10 -15.27 -1.70 -14.25
C ARG A 10 -14.89 -0.22 -14.27
N LYS A 11 -15.30 0.50 -13.23
CA LYS A 11 -15.05 1.96 -13.07
C LYS A 11 -13.57 2.35 -13.04
N ASP A 12 -12.70 1.41 -12.71
CA ASP A 12 -11.24 1.58 -12.66
C ASP A 12 -10.57 1.44 -14.03
N TRP A 13 -11.30 1.00 -15.06
CA TRP A 13 -10.82 0.77 -16.41
C TRP A 13 -11.51 1.70 -17.43
N VAL A 14 -11.66 2.96 -17.07
CA VAL A 14 -12.28 3.97 -17.94
C VAL A 14 -11.24 4.54 -18.88
N ASN A 15 -11.54 4.60 -20.16
CA ASN A 15 -10.69 5.21 -21.21
C ASN A 15 -9.30 4.59 -21.31
N ASP A 16 -9.20 3.25 -21.29
CA ASP A 16 -7.92 2.52 -21.43
C ASP A 16 -6.90 2.80 -20.31
N GLN A 17 -7.34 3.41 -19.22
CA GLN A 17 -6.50 3.82 -18.12
C GLN A 17 -6.81 3.03 -16.86
N ILE A 18 -5.75 2.53 -16.22
CA ILE A 18 -5.83 1.91 -14.91
C ILE A 18 -5.14 2.80 -13.89
N LYS A 19 -5.87 3.15 -12.83
CA LYS A 19 -5.32 3.92 -11.69
C LYS A 19 -5.07 2.99 -10.50
N PRO A 20 -4.03 3.24 -9.69
CA PRO A 20 -3.74 2.43 -8.52
C PRO A 20 -4.90 2.52 -7.51
N GLN A 21 -5.46 1.34 -7.21
CA GLN A 21 -6.53 1.19 -6.21
C GLN A 21 -5.92 0.99 -4.81
N HIS A 22 -6.69 1.29 -3.79
CA HIS A 22 -6.37 1.06 -2.38
C HIS A 22 -5.23 1.88 -1.77
N VAL A 23 -4.37 2.54 -2.55
CA VAL A 23 -3.26 3.33 -1.99
C VAL A 23 -3.77 4.54 -1.20
N LYS A 24 -4.84 5.18 -1.69
CA LYS A 24 -5.49 6.31 -0.99
C LYS A 24 -6.09 5.85 0.33
N ALA A 25 -6.87 4.77 0.31
CA ALA A 25 -7.52 4.25 1.52
C ALA A 25 -6.49 3.83 2.57
N ALA A 26 -5.44 3.10 2.18
CA ALA A 26 -4.37 2.69 3.06
C ALA A 26 -3.64 3.89 3.69
N PHE A 27 -3.37 4.94 2.91
CA PHE A 27 -2.76 6.17 3.40
C PHE A 27 -3.64 6.85 4.45
N PHE A 28 -4.92 7.09 4.14
CA PHE A 28 -5.83 7.76 5.07
C PHE A 28 -6.03 6.96 6.36
N ILE A 29 -6.21 5.64 6.28
CA ILE A 29 -6.33 4.77 7.45
C ILE A 29 -5.07 4.89 8.33
N THR A 30 -3.87 4.85 7.73
CA THR A 30 -2.62 4.96 8.48
C THR A 30 -2.48 6.33 9.15
N VAL A 31 -2.83 7.42 8.46
CA VAL A 31 -2.79 8.78 9.02
C VAL A 31 -3.78 8.94 10.17
N ILE A 32 -5.04 8.49 9.99
CA ILE A 32 -6.06 8.55 11.03
C ILE A 32 -5.62 7.75 12.26
N PHE A 33 -5.09 6.55 12.05
CA PHE A 33 -4.58 5.72 13.14
C PHE A 33 -3.42 6.37 13.87
N PHE A 34 -2.50 7.01 13.14
CA PHE A 34 -1.37 7.73 13.73
C PHE A 34 -1.83 8.93 14.57
N ILE A 35 -2.77 9.73 14.06
CA ILE A 35 -3.34 10.87 14.81
C ILE A 35 -4.02 10.36 16.07
N PHE A 36 -4.90 9.35 15.95
CA PHE A 36 -5.60 8.75 17.09
C PHE A 36 -4.61 8.23 18.13
N TRP A 37 -3.58 7.51 17.71
CA TRP A 37 -2.55 6.97 18.58
C TRP A 37 -1.76 8.06 19.30
N THR A 38 -1.40 9.12 18.59
CA THR A 38 -0.64 10.24 19.16
C THR A 38 -1.47 11.00 20.21
N VAL A 39 -2.73 11.27 19.91
CA VAL A 39 -3.65 11.93 20.85
C VAL A 39 -3.88 11.06 22.09
N LEU A 40 -4.15 9.77 21.90
CA LEU A 40 -4.36 8.83 22.99
C LEU A 40 -3.11 8.71 23.88
N SER A 41 -1.93 8.55 23.27
CA SER A 41 -0.67 8.45 24.01
C SER A 41 -0.36 9.75 24.77
N GLY A 42 -0.60 10.90 24.15
CA GLY A 42 -0.44 12.21 24.79
C GLY A 42 -1.37 12.40 25.97
N PHE A 43 -2.63 12.03 25.84
CA PHE A 43 -3.63 12.09 26.92
C PHE A 43 -3.22 11.20 28.11
N ILE A 44 -2.87 9.94 27.84
CA ILE A 44 -2.40 9.00 28.86
C ILE A 44 -1.15 9.54 29.55
N PHE A 45 -0.22 10.12 28.80
CA PHE A 45 1.00 10.69 29.35
C PHE A 45 0.70 11.84 30.32
N VAL A 46 -0.12 12.81 29.91
CA VAL A 46 -0.46 13.98 30.74
C VAL A 46 -1.20 13.57 32.01
N GLU A 47 -2.17 12.65 31.90
CA GLU A 47 -2.95 12.20 33.06
C GLU A 47 -2.12 11.39 34.06
N ASN A 48 -1.06 10.72 33.60
CA ASN A 48 -0.26 9.85 34.46
C ASN A 48 1.14 10.40 34.77
N GLN A 49 1.43 11.68 34.56
CA GLN A 49 2.76 12.27 34.83
C GLN A 49 3.29 11.94 36.23
N GLY A 50 2.48 12.15 37.26
CA GLY A 50 2.89 11.87 38.64
C GLY A 50 3.04 10.38 38.99
N ARG A 51 2.46 9.48 38.19
CA ARG A 51 2.67 8.03 38.33
C ARG A 51 3.95 7.60 37.63
N ILE A 52 4.27 8.22 36.51
CA ILE A 52 5.49 7.95 35.73
C ILE A 52 6.70 8.32 36.56
N GLU A 53 6.71 9.52 37.17
CA GLU A 53 7.80 9.96 38.04
C GLU A 53 8.01 9.01 39.22
N ARG A 54 6.92 8.62 39.89
CA ARG A 54 6.98 7.63 40.97
C ARG A 54 7.47 6.27 40.51
N ALA A 55 7.00 5.79 39.34
CA ALA A 55 7.43 4.51 38.79
C ALA A 55 8.92 4.51 38.43
N ILE A 56 9.45 5.63 37.91
CA ILE A 56 10.88 5.79 37.64
C ILE A 56 11.69 5.78 38.94
N GLN A 57 11.24 6.50 40.00
CA GLN A 57 11.92 6.51 41.29
C GLN A 57 11.93 5.13 41.94
N VAL A 58 10.78 4.44 41.96
CA VAL A 58 10.66 3.08 42.49
C VAL A 58 11.55 2.10 41.71
N PHE A 59 11.64 2.25 40.38
CA PHE A 59 12.53 1.42 39.55
C PHE A 59 14.01 1.62 39.90
N ILE A 60 14.41 2.85 40.20
CA ILE A 60 15.79 3.18 40.58
C ILE A 60 16.13 2.65 41.99
N GLU A 61 15.17 2.71 42.92
CA GLU A 61 15.39 2.39 44.33
C GLU A 61 15.19 0.92 44.72
N SER A 62 14.17 0.27 44.15
CA SER A 62 13.73 -1.08 44.61
C SER A 62 14.08 -2.23 43.66
N GLY A 63 14.61 -1.93 42.48
CA GLY A 63 14.82 -2.99 41.49
C GLY A 63 13.49 -3.62 41.05
N TYR A 64 13.55 -4.77 40.45
CA TYR A 64 12.60 -5.44 39.57
C TYR A 64 11.18 -5.75 40.10
N GLN A 65 10.79 -5.43 41.32
CA GLN A 65 9.56 -5.97 41.91
C GLN A 65 8.24 -5.31 41.46
N ASP A 66 8.27 -4.05 40.96
CA ASP A 66 7.06 -3.37 40.47
C ASP A 66 7.07 -3.09 38.97
N MET A 67 7.49 -4.07 38.20
CA MET A 67 7.82 -3.98 36.78
C MET A 67 6.65 -3.71 35.83
N ARG A 68 5.40 -3.99 36.25
CA ARG A 68 4.25 -3.90 35.35
C ARG A 68 3.92 -2.47 34.96
N GLU A 69 3.89 -1.54 35.89
CA GLU A 69 3.61 -0.14 35.60
C GLU A 69 4.81 0.55 34.92
N ALA A 70 6.03 0.23 35.35
CA ALA A 70 7.25 0.78 34.75
C ALA A 70 7.47 0.35 33.29
N LEU A 71 7.02 -0.85 32.89
CA LEU A 71 7.14 -1.35 31.51
C LEU A 71 6.08 -0.80 30.57
N PHE A 72 4.92 -0.41 31.07
CA PHE A 72 3.81 0.03 30.21
C PHE A 72 4.16 1.25 29.36
N PHE A 73 4.79 2.27 29.94
CA PHE A 73 5.14 3.51 29.25
C PHE A 73 6.26 3.33 28.22
N PRO A 74 7.39 2.66 28.53
CA PRO A 74 8.39 2.33 27.53
C PRO A 74 7.82 1.50 26.37
N LEU A 75 6.92 0.55 26.64
CA LEU A 75 6.27 -0.26 25.63
C LEU A 75 5.41 0.59 24.68
N MET A 76 4.64 1.53 25.19
CA MET A 76 3.85 2.47 24.40
C MET A 76 4.74 3.35 23.52
N PHE A 77 5.86 3.81 24.05
CA PHE A 77 6.83 4.58 23.31
C PHE A 77 7.50 3.75 22.19
N LEU A 78 7.93 2.52 22.49
CA LEU A 78 8.46 1.59 21.49
C LEU A 78 7.46 1.30 20.37
N LEU A 79 6.18 1.14 20.72
CA LEU A 79 5.12 0.95 19.72
C LEU A 79 4.99 2.16 18.80
N SER A 80 5.13 3.38 19.33
CA SER A 80 5.15 4.62 18.53
C SER A 80 6.32 4.65 17.55
N LEU A 81 7.50 4.18 17.96
CA LEU A 81 8.68 4.10 17.08
C LEU A 81 8.47 3.13 15.91
N ILE A 82 7.67 2.07 16.08
CA ILE A 82 7.32 1.13 14.99
C ILE A 82 6.32 1.77 14.00
N ILE A 83 5.41 2.60 14.49
CA ILE A 83 4.40 3.25 13.66
C ILE A 83 5.01 4.29 12.71
N ILE A 84 6.01 5.05 13.16
CA ILE A 84 6.65 6.12 12.37
C ILE A 84 7.24 5.61 11.04
N PRO A 85 8.07 4.56 10.99
CA PRO A 85 8.58 4.01 9.73
C PRO A 85 7.46 3.52 8.79
N SER A 86 6.40 2.94 9.35
CA SER A 86 5.23 2.52 8.59
C SER A 86 4.51 3.70 7.95
N LEU A 87 4.33 4.80 8.69
CA LEU A 87 3.75 6.04 8.20
C LEU A 87 4.60 6.65 7.07
N ILE A 88 5.92 6.75 7.26
CA ILE A 88 6.85 7.27 6.26
C ILE A 88 6.76 6.44 4.97
N LYS A 89 6.82 5.10 5.09
CA LYS A 89 6.72 4.18 3.96
C LYS A 89 5.39 4.33 3.22
N THR A 90 4.28 4.41 3.94
CA THR A 90 2.93 4.54 3.35
C THR A 90 2.75 5.89 2.69
N THR A 91 3.23 6.97 3.32
CA THR A 91 3.20 8.33 2.77
C THR A 91 4.03 8.42 1.48
N ARG A 92 5.26 7.92 1.51
CA ARG A 92 6.12 7.87 0.31
C ARG A 92 5.46 7.08 -0.82
N ARG A 93 4.88 5.93 -0.52
CA ARG A 93 4.16 5.09 -1.47
C ARG A 93 2.95 5.82 -2.08
N TYR A 94 2.18 6.54 -1.26
CA TYR A 94 1.06 7.34 -1.71
C TYR A 94 1.49 8.44 -2.68
N PHE A 95 2.50 9.24 -2.32
CA PHE A 95 2.98 10.33 -3.18
C PHE A 95 3.60 9.83 -4.49
N LEU A 96 4.25 8.70 -4.48
CA LEU A 96 4.82 8.09 -5.69
C LEU A 96 3.74 7.50 -6.62
N SER A 97 2.61 7.04 -6.07
CA SER A 97 1.61 6.31 -6.86
C SER A 97 0.33 7.08 -7.14
N LYS A 98 0.07 8.20 -6.45
CA LYS A 98 -1.21 8.94 -6.59
C LYS A 98 -1.51 9.41 -8.01
N ASP A 99 -0.48 9.76 -8.76
CA ASP A 99 -0.58 10.31 -10.11
C ASP A 99 -0.20 9.28 -11.20
N LEU A 100 0.09 8.02 -10.81
CA LEU A 100 0.37 6.97 -11.75
C LEU A 100 -0.90 6.61 -12.53
N THR A 101 -0.80 6.66 -13.85
CA THR A 101 -1.84 6.21 -14.75
C THR A 101 -1.20 5.27 -15.76
N LEU A 102 -1.67 4.04 -15.77
CA LEU A 102 -1.25 3.04 -16.74
C LEU A 102 -2.20 3.11 -17.94
N ASN A 103 -1.66 3.43 -19.10
CA ASN A 103 -2.36 3.34 -20.37
C ASN A 103 -2.11 1.95 -20.96
N LEU A 104 -3.15 1.17 -21.16
CA LEU A 104 -3.03 -0.18 -21.72
C LEU A 104 -2.94 -0.13 -23.25
N ALA A 105 -2.07 -0.96 -23.84
CA ALA A 105 -1.94 -1.14 -25.27
C ALA A 105 -1.51 -2.60 -25.58
N PRO A 106 -2.32 -3.42 -26.23
CA PRO A 106 -3.70 -3.17 -26.69
C PRO A 106 -4.71 -3.19 -25.53
N TYR A 107 -5.80 -2.47 -25.72
CA TYR A 107 -6.93 -2.51 -24.82
C TYR A 107 -8.15 -3.10 -25.56
N PRO A 108 -8.88 -4.04 -24.96
CA PRO A 108 -8.50 -4.82 -23.77
C PRO A 108 -7.39 -5.84 -24.06
N GLY A 109 -6.60 -6.15 -23.03
CA GLY A 109 -5.67 -7.27 -23.11
C GLY A 109 -6.43 -8.59 -23.29
N GLN A 110 -6.05 -9.40 -24.27
CA GLN A 110 -6.66 -10.69 -24.51
C GLN A 110 -5.89 -11.81 -23.81
N VAL A 111 -6.61 -12.77 -23.24
CA VAL A 111 -5.99 -13.98 -22.71
C VAL A 111 -5.33 -14.77 -23.85
N GLY A 112 -4.05 -15.10 -23.75
CA GLY A 112 -3.26 -15.70 -24.80
C GLY A 112 -2.74 -14.71 -25.86
N GLY A 113 -2.96 -13.40 -25.66
CA GLY A 113 -2.50 -12.33 -26.52
C GLY A 113 -1.35 -11.53 -25.94
N ARG A 114 -1.10 -10.37 -26.51
CA ARG A 114 -0.11 -9.41 -25.99
C ARG A 114 -0.76 -8.50 -24.97
N VAL A 115 -0.11 -8.30 -23.84
CA VAL A 115 -0.49 -7.29 -22.84
C VAL A 115 0.69 -6.32 -22.69
N GLY A 116 0.41 -5.05 -22.85
CA GLY A 116 1.40 -4.01 -22.69
C GLY A 116 0.79 -2.70 -22.27
N GLY A 117 1.63 -1.69 -22.14
CA GLY A 117 1.14 -0.36 -21.80
C GLY A 117 2.28 0.62 -21.52
N ASP A 118 1.87 1.85 -21.38
CA ASP A 118 2.74 2.97 -21.08
C ASP A 118 2.38 3.54 -19.69
N LEU A 119 3.41 3.79 -18.89
CA LEU A 119 3.29 4.35 -17.55
C LEU A 119 4.25 5.52 -17.37
N VAL A 120 3.75 6.68 -16.99
CA VAL A 120 4.60 7.83 -16.65
C VAL A 120 4.96 7.78 -15.17
N LEU A 121 6.25 7.64 -14.90
CA LEU A 121 6.78 7.61 -13.53
C LEU A 121 7.07 9.04 -13.04
N PRO A 122 6.83 9.35 -11.76
CA PRO A 122 6.94 10.71 -11.21
C PRO A 122 8.38 11.14 -10.88
N PHE A 123 9.37 10.52 -11.48
CA PHE A 123 10.79 10.83 -11.25
C PHE A 123 11.56 10.94 -12.58
N ALA A 124 12.68 11.67 -12.54
CA ALA A 124 13.53 11.88 -13.70
C ALA A 124 14.20 10.58 -14.16
N TYR A 125 14.41 10.48 -15.47
CA TYR A 125 15.11 9.34 -16.06
C TYR A 125 16.57 9.29 -15.60
N GLN A 126 17.02 8.09 -15.25
CA GLN A 126 18.42 7.77 -14.96
C GLN A 126 18.84 6.58 -15.84
N PRO A 127 19.99 6.67 -16.53
CA PRO A 127 20.43 5.60 -17.46
C PRO A 127 20.57 4.22 -16.80
N ASP A 128 20.97 4.18 -15.54
CA ASP A 128 21.20 2.93 -14.80
C ASP A 128 19.96 2.40 -14.08
N MET A 129 18.80 3.03 -14.29
CA MET A 129 17.57 2.61 -13.65
C MET A 129 17.10 1.27 -14.18
N GLN A 130 16.84 0.34 -13.26
CA GLN A 130 16.23 -0.94 -13.55
C GLN A 130 14.83 -1.00 -12.96
N VAL A 131 13.86 -1.35 -13.77
CA VAL A 131 12.46 -1.53 -13.35
C VAL A 131 11.98 -2.90 -13.78
N ASP A 132 11.48 -3.66 -12.83
CA ASP A 132 10.85 -4.96 -13.08
C ASP A 132 9.34 -4.82 -13.14
N VAL A 133 8.75 -5.26 -14.23
CA VAL A 133 7.30 -5.29 -14.41
C VAL A 133 6.84 -6.74 -14.47
N HIS A 134 5.95 -7.10 -13.59
CA HIS A 134 5.31 -8.41 -13.57
C HIS A 134 3.83 -8.28 -13.94
N VAL A 135 3.44 -9.04 -14.94
CA VAL A 135 2.03 -9.19 -15.34
C VAL A 135 1.49 -10.46 -14.71
N ASN A 136 0.43 -10.34 -13.91
CA ASN A 136 -0.21 -11.46 -13.27
C ASN A 136 -1.59 -11.68 -13.90
N CYS A 137 -1.85 -12.88 -14.37
CA CYS A 137 -3.20 -13.33 -14.69
C CYS A 137 -3.86 -13.84 -13.42
N ILE A 138 -4.96 -13.20 -13.02
CA ILE A 138 -5.68 -13.51 -11.79
C ILE A 138 -7.04 -14.08 -12.14
N ASP A 139 -7.31 -15.28 -11.64
CA ASP A 139 -8.62 -15.90 -11.68
C ASP A 139 -9.44 -15.37 -10.49
N VAL A 140 -10.58 -14.78 -10.79
CA VAL A 140 -11.46 -14.17 -9.78
C VAL A 140 -12.74 -14.98 -9.67
N THR A 141 -12.92 -15.67 -8.55
CA THR A 141 -14.15 -16.39 -8.24
C THR A 141 -14.98 -15.58 -7.25
N VAL A 142 -16.20 -15.24 -7.63
CA VAL A 142 -17.16 -14.54 -6.75
C VAL A 142 -18.22 -15.54 -6.32
N SER A 143 -18.27 -15.86 -5.04
CA SER A 143 -19.34 -16.64 -4.44
C SER A 143 -20.35 -15.70 -3.79
N ARG A 144 -21.59 -15.75 -4.25
CA ARG A 144 -22.71 -14.99 -3.67
C ARG A 144 -23.57 -15.95 -2.85
N SER A 145 -23.64 -15.73 -1.54
CA SER A 145 -24.64 -16.33 -0.65
C SER A 145 -25.63 -15.23 -0.26
N SER A 146 -26.85 -15.61 0.16
CA SER A 146 -27.95 -14.68 0.45
C SER A 146 -27.59 -13.49 1.36
N ASN A 147 -26.56 -13.61 2.20
CA ASN A 147 -26.15 -12.55 3.14
C ASN A 147 -24.67 -12.13 3.05
N ARG A 148 -23.85 -12.78 2.20
CA ARG A 148 -22.42 -12.46 2.05
C ARG A 148 -21.94 -12.72 0.64
N SER A 149 -21.18 -11.79 0.08
CA SER A 149 -20.38 -12.03 -1.12
C SER A 149 -18.92 -12.23 -0.71
N SER A 150 -18.35 -13.35 -1.08
CA SER A 150 -16.91 -13.60 -0.93
C SER A 150 -16.23 -13.60 -2.29
N ARG A 151 -15.11 -12.91 -2.39
CA ARG A 151 -14.28 -12.82 -3.58
C ARG A 151 -12.96 -13.52 -3.31
N TRP A 152 -12.62 -14.51 -4.13
CA TRP A 152 -11.36 -15.24 -4.07
C TRP A 152 -10.56 -14.92 -5.30
N GLU A 153 -9.28 -14.59 -5.09
CA GLU A 153 -8.34 -14.28 -6.17
C GLU A 153 -7.21 -15.31 -6.15
N LYS A 154 -6.98 -15.96 -7.29
CA LYS A 154 -5.88 -16.92 -7.45
C LYS A 154 -5.03 -16.51 -8.64
N ILE A 155 -3.73 -16.28 -8.40
CA ILE A 155 -2.79 -16.04 -9.50
C ILE A 155 -2.64 -17.35 -10.28
N ARG A 156 -3.07 -17.36 -11.53
CA ARG A 156 -2.93 -18.49 -12.46
C ARG A 156 -1.57 -18.50 -13.11
N TYR A 157 -1.10 -17.32 -13.49
CA TYR A 157 0.10 -17.17 -14.27
C TYR A 157 0.77 -15.84 -13.93
N ARG A 158 2.11 -15.85 -13.90
CA ARG A 158 2.93 -14.66 -13.72
C ARG A 158 4.02 -14.66 -14.77
N THR A 159 4.16 -13.55 -15.49
CA THR A 159 5.24 -13.34 -16.44
C THR A 159 5.97 -12.04 -16.17
N ARG A 160 7.25 -12.01 -16.51
CA ARG A 160 8.05 -10.78 -16.51
C ARG A 160 7.88 -10.10 -17.86
N ALA A 161 7.47 -8.85 -17.85
CA ALA A 161 7.35 -8.07 -19.07
C ALA A 161 8.72 -7.53 -19.52
N ARG A 162 8.90 -7.40 -20.82
CA ARG A 162 10.01 -6.63 -21.39
C ARG A 162 9.74 -5.15 -21.16
N VAL A 163 10.72 -4.43 -20.61
CA VAL A 163 10.58 -3.03 -20.21
C VAL A 163 11.54 -2.17 -20.99
N GLU A 164 11.04 -1.05 -21.48
CA GLU A 164 11.82 0.01 -22.11
C GLU A 164 11.58 1.31 -21.33
N LEU A 165 12.66 2.03 -20.98
CA LEU A 165 12.60 3.28 -20.25
C LEU A 165 13.15 4.41 -21.12
N PHE A 166 12.44 5.53 -21.15
CA PHE A 166 12.89 6.70 -21.89
C PHE A 166 12.45 8.00 -21.26
N PRO A 167 13.20 9.10 -21.43
CA PRO A 167 12.87 10.39 -20.86
C PRO A 167 11.73 11.08 -21.64
N VAL A 168 10.73 11.60 -20.92
CA VAL A 168 9.64 12.40 -21.49
C VAL A 168 9.33 13.57 -20.56
N SER A 169 9.52 14.79 -21.05
CA SER A 169 9.18 16.03 -20.33
C SER A 169 9.70 16.08 -18.88
N GLY A 170 10.97 15.66 -18.66
CA GLY A 170 11.60 15.64 -17.34
C GLY A 170 11.15 14.51 -16.42
N LYS A 171 10.33 13.58 -16.92
CA LYS A 171 9.88 12.37 -16.23
C LYS A 171 10.37 11.13 -16.97
N THR A 172 10.21 9.97 -16.36
CA THR A 172 10.51 8.69 -17.00
C THR A 172 9.23 8.07 -17.53
N MET A 173 9.19 7.77 -18.82
CA MET A 173 8.15 6.92 -19.39
C MET A 173 8.64 5.48 -19.41
N LEU A 174 7.82 4.60 -18.88
CA LEU A 174 8.01 3.16 -18.89
C LEU A 174 7.04 2.56 -19.89
N ARG A 175 7.56 1.87 -20.89
CA ARG A 175 6.79 1.04 -21.81
C ARG A 175 7.07 -0.41 -21.51
N PHE A 176 6.04 -1.22 -21.42
CA PHE A 176 6.22 -2.65 -21.24
C PHE A 176 5.36 -3.46 -22.19
N ALA A 177 5.85 -4.64 -22.55
CA ALA A 177 5.12 -5.62 -23.34
C ALA A 177 5.35 -7.03 -22.77
N SER A 178 4.30 -7.78 -22.64
CA SER A 178 4.33 -9.19 -22.25
C SER A 178 3.58 -10.02 -23.28
N GLN A 179 4.13 -11.18 -23.60
CA GLN A 179 3.40 -12.23 -24.31
C GLN A 179 2.89 -13.19 -23.23
N THR A 180 1.60 -13.41 -23.20
CA THR A 180 0.93 -14.36 -22.30
C THR A 180 0.65 -15.67 -23.01
#